data_ee932aed9adfa2d36a3bb25b949a23a4
#
_entry.id   ee932aed9adfa2d36a3bb25b949a23a4
#
_cell.length_a   1.000
_cell.length_b   1.000
_cell.length_c   1.000
_cell.angle_alpha   90.00
_cell.angle_beta   90.00
_cell.angle_gamma   90.00
#
_symmetry.space_group_name_H-M   'P 1'
#
loop_
_entity.id
_entity.type
_entity.pdbx_description
1 polymer ?
#
loop_
_entity_poly.entity_id
_entity_poly.type
_entity_poly.pdbx_seq_one_letter_code
_entity_poly.pdbx_strand_id
1 'polypeptide(L)'
;MKKLALLTTLVFSVMFSSASFAEVALAENQKFKTADGAINIYTKPVPLNLYDVKLKTVGKLRYRGGIHLYSDNKRFGGLSSLSVSVDRQRLISFSDDGMAFYARLIYDRSGNLVGVKDTYFKPLIGLEGQSLTSKFESDAESMAVGMDGEMIVSFERFHRFWRYRPGSFLPERMPGPEAMLRLPYNKGIEALTYFSKGRLIALSESEFSSNSNSVLGWVGHSKGWIELTYLIGGGYRVTGAATLPNGNIMVLERLFSRGGKNAIRLKSIEAGSIIGGTVLEGKLIAELSSPITIDNFEGIAIREEFKGKAIIYLISDDNFNPEQRTLLMIFEMH
;
A
#
# COMPACT_ATOMS: atom_id res chain seq x y z
N MET A 1 9.83 -64.11 31.22
CA MET A 1 10.00 -62.73 31.67
C MET A 1 10.38 -61.89 30.45
N LYS A 2 9.40 -61.20 29.81
CA LYS A 2 9.59 -60.34 28.64
C LYS A 2 9.57 -58.91 29.12
N LYS A 3 10.70 -58.19 28.97
CA LYS A 3 10.79 -56.74 29.25
C LYS A 3 10.19 -55.95 28.06
N LEU A 4 9.15 -55.20 28.33
CA LEU A 4 8.53 -54.26 27.39
C LEU A 4 9.29 -52.95 27.50
N ALA A 5 9.95 -52.52 26.42
CA ALA A 5 10.60 -51.23 26.34
C ALA A 5 9.58 -50.20 25.83
N LEU A 6 9.30 -49.19 26.66
CA LEU A 6 8.42 -48.08 26.33
C LEU A 6 9.25 -47.02 25.58
N LEU A 7 8.95 -46.83 24.30
CA LEU A 7 9.59 -45.82 23.46
C LEU A 7 8.77 -44.52 23.60
N THR A 8 9.30 -43.59 24.36
CA THR A 8 8.69 -42.24 24.51
C THR A 8 9.13 -41.37 23.34
N THR A 9 8.25 -41.12 22.38
CA THR A 9 8.50 -40.24 21.27
C THR A 9 8.29 -38.79 21.76
N LEU A 10 9.37 -38.03 21.89
CA LEU A 10 9.36 -36.62 22.24
C LEU A 10 9.07 -35.82 20.95
N VAL A 11 7.85 -35.32 20.81
CA VAL A 11 7.48 -34.43 19.73
C VAL A 11 7.97 -33.03 20.10
N PHE A 12 9.09 -32.60 19.51
CA PHE A 12 9.51 -31.21 19.53
C PHE A 12 8.59 -30.41 18.62
N SER A 13 7.62 -29.71 19.21
CA SER A 13 6.87 -28.66 18.54
C SER A 13 7.78 -27.43 18.40
N VAL A 14 8.40 -27.27 17.24
CA VAL A 14 9.10 -26.05 16.89
C VAL A 14 8.03 -25.01 16.55
N MET A 15 7.68 -24.18 17.53
CA MET A 15 6.93 -22.95 17.25
C MET A 15 7.86 -22.00 16.48
N PHE A 16 7.70 -21.97 15.16
CA PHE A 16 8.24 -20.86 14.37
C PHE A 16 7.41 -19.63 14.74
N SER A 17 7.95 -18.79 15.60
CA SER A 17 7.49 -17.41 15.77
C SER A 17 7.70 -16.69 14.44
N SER A 18 6.66 -16.53 13.65
CA SER A 18 6.66 -15.66 12.48
C SER A 18 6.68 -14.21 12.95
N ALA A 19 7.84 -13.71 13.30
CA ALA A 19 8.02 -12.28 13.46
C ALA A 19 7.67 -11.62 12.12
N SER A 20 6.58 -10.83 12.08
CA SER A 20 6.20 -10.14 10.85
C SER A 20 7.26 -9.09 10.51
N PHE A 21 7.41 -8.76 9.22
CA PHE A 21 8.36 -7.73 8.74
C PHE A 21 8.27 -6.42 9.54
N ALA A 22 7.07 -6.02 9.92
CA ALA A 22 6.85 -4.87 10.78
C ALA A 22 7.52 -5.05 12.16
N GLU A 23 7.63 -6.27 12.69
CA GLU A 23 8.36 -6.54 13.93
C GLU A 23 9.87 -6.49 13.70
N VAL A 24 10.37 -6.98 12.56
CA VAL A 24 11.80 -6.91 12.23
C VAL A 24 12.22 -5.47 11.94
N ALA A 25 11.50 -4.75 11.06
CA ALA A 25 11.79 -3.34 10.77
C ALA A 25 11.69 -2.42 12.00
N LEU A 26 10.92 -2.81 12.99
CA LEU A 26 10.71 -2.01 14.21
C LEU A 26 11.44 -2.55 15.43
N ALA A 27 11.83 -3.83 15.50
CA ALA A 27 12.84 -4.31 16.42
C ALA A 27 14.19 -3.64 16.13
N GLU A 28 14.50 -3.40 14.87
CA GLU A 28 15.65 -2.56 14.48
C GLU A 28 15.45 -1.08 14.81
N ASN A 29 14.23 -0.52 14.72
CA ASN A 29 13.94 0.83 15.22
C ASN A 29 14.13 0.99 16.73
N GLN A 30 14.14 -0.07 17.53
CA GLN A 30 14.62 0.03 18.93
C GLN A 30 16.13 0.32 19.03
N LYS A 31 16.93 -0.09 18.04
CA LYS A 31 18.35 0.33 17.92
C LYS A 31 18.49 1.76 17.34
N PHE A 32 17.48 2.26 16.65
CA PHE A 32 17.42 3.63 16.10
C PHE A 32 16.78 4.67 17.03
N LYS A 33 16.73 4.42 18.32
CA LYS A 33 16.36 5.42 19.34
C LYS A 33 17.36 6.59 19.45
N THR A 34 18.05 6.93 18.39
CA THR A 34 18.73 8.21 18.27
C THR A 34 17.80 9.18 17.54
N ALA A 35 17.76 10.42 17.99
CA ALA A 35 16.89 11.53 17.62
C ALA A 35 16.82 11.89 16.12
N ASP A 36 17.42 11.09 15.24
CA ASP A 36 17.56 11.35 13.83
C ASP A 36 16.35 10.80 13.06
N GLY A 37 15.53 11.71 12.50
CA GLY A 37 14.34 11.41 11.72
C GLY A 37 13.01 11.42 12.47
N ALA A 38 12.97 11.69 13.78
CA ALA A 38 11.72 11.95 14.49
C ALA A 38 11.05 13.21 13.93
N ILE A 39 9.73 13.14 13.74
CA ILE A 39 8.94 14.24 13.18
C ILE A 39 7.66 14.43 14.00
N ASN A 40 7.28 15.68 14.21
CA ASN A 40 5.99 15.99 14.83
C ASN A 40 4.90 15.94 13.77
N ILE A 41 3.94 15.04 13.97
CA ILE A 41 2.73 14.95 13.15
C ILE A 41 1.53 15.36 13.98
N TYR A 42 0.83 16.36 13.49
CA TYR A 42 -0.45 16.79 14.01
C TYR A 42 -1.57 16.05 13.29
N THR A 43 -2.68 15.82 13.99
CA THR A 43 -3.83 15.12 13.44
C THR A 43 -5.12 15.89 13.68
N LYS A 44 -6.00 15.93 12.65
CA LYS A 44 -7.39 16.40 12.79
C LYS A 44 -8.34 15.30 12.33
N PRO A 45 -9.34 14.92 13.13
CA PRO A 45 -10.36 13.98 12.69
C PRO A 45 -11.10 14.49 11.45
N VAL A 46 -11.40 13.59 10.51
CA VAL A 46 -12.22 13.90 9.34
C VAL A 46 -13.45 12.98 9.32
N PRO A 47 -14.66 13.50 9.06
CA PRO A 47 -15.85 12.67 8.90
C PRO A 47 -15.85 11.99 7.52
N LEU A 48 -16.65 10.92 7.37
CA LEU A 48 -16.87 10.32 6.04
C LEU A 48 -17.61 11.30 5.10
N ASN A 49 -18.55 12.05 5.62
CA ASN A 49 -19.33 13.03 4.89
C ASN A 49 -19.31 14.36 5.63
N LEU A 50 -18.99 15.44 4.92
CA LEU A 50 -18.86 16.78 5.51
C LEU A 50 -20.21 17.39 5.96
N TYR A 51 -21.31 16.98 5.31
CA TYR A 51 -22.66 17.50 5.58
C TYR A 51 -23.50 16.55 6.44
N ASP A 52 -23.17 15.25 6.45
CA ASP A 52 -23.80 14.25 7.30
C ASP A 52 -22.76 13.43 8.06
N VAL A 53 -22.38 13.91 9.23
CA VAL A 53 -21.39 13.25 10.09
C VAL A 53 -21.87 11.90 10.66
N LYS A 54 -23.17 11.60 10.55
CA LYS A 54 -23.76 10.32 10.97
C LYS A 54 -23.61 9.25 9.90
N LEU A 55 -23.39 9.64 8.63
CA LEU A 55 -23.15 8.69 7.56
C LEU A 55 -21.87 7.89 7.85
N LYS A 56 -21.97 6.56 7.86
CA LYS A 56 -20.85 5.65 8.16
C LYS A 56 -20.64 4.59 7.09
N THR A 57 -21.44 4.60 6.02
CA THR A 57 -21.36 3.56 4.98
C THR A 57 -21.29 4.19 3.59
N VAL A 58 -20.51 3.57 2.70
CA VAL A 58 -20.44 3.89 1.28
C VAL A 58 -20.18 2.60 0.49
N GLY A 59 -21.07 2.24 -0.44
CA GLY A 59 -21.01 0.96 -1.10
C GLY A 59 -21.03 -0.19 -0.09
N LYS A 60 -20.03 -1.09 -0.18
CA LYS A 60 -19.84 -2.22 0.75
C LYS A 60 -18.89 -1.89 1.91
N LEU A 61 -18.59 -0.62 2.14
CA LEU A 61 -17.61 -0.18 3.12
C LEU A 61 -18.30 0.52 4.28
N ARG A 62 -17.88 0.18 5.50
CA ARG A 62 -18.21 0.89 6.74
C ARG A 62 -17.01 1.70 7.20
N TYR A 63 -17.19 2.99 7.37
CA TYR A 63 -16.15 3.91 7.85
C TYR A 63 -15.77 3.64 9.32
N ARG A 64 -14.49 3.52 9.59
CA ARG A 64 -13.88 3.22 10.89
C ARG A 64 -12.93 4.32 11.36
N GLY A 65 -13.11 5.54 10.88
CA GLY A 65 -12.34 6.71 11.24
C GLY A 65 -11.39 7.19 10.15
N GLY A 66 -11.01 8.45 10.27
CA GLY A 66 -10.03 9.08 9.39
C GLY A 66 -9.46 10.32 10.05
N ILE A 67 -8.25 10.65 9.66
CA ILE A 67 -7.47 11.77 10.16
C ILE A 67 -6.78 12.47 9.00
N HIS A 68 -6.69 13.79 9.10
CA HIS A 68 -5.77 14.60 8.32
C HIS A 68 -4.45 14.66 9.08
N LEU A 69 -3.37 14.24 8.43
CA LEU A 69 -1.99 14.30 8.92
C LEU A 69 -1.32 15.56 8.39
N TYR A 70 -0.66 16.32 9.23
CA TYR A 70 0.11 17.50 8.81
C TYR A 70 1.30 17.73 9.74
N SER A 71 2.29 18.48 9.26
CA SER A 71 3.52 18.75 9.99
C SER A 71 4.04 20.14 9.66
N ASP A 72 4.82 20.72 10.58
CA ASP A 72 5.61 21.92 10.30
C ASP A 72 6.86 21.63 9.45
N ASN A 73 7.22 20.36 9.30
CA ASN A 73 8.30 19.92 8.42
C ASN A 73 7.81 19.92 6.96
N LYS A 74 8.32 20.84 6.16
CA LYS A 74 7.92 21.04 4.75
C LYS A 74 8.20 19.85 3.83
N ARG A 75 9.02 18.89 4.26
CA ARG A 75 9.28 17.66 3.50
C ARG A 75 8.21 16.59 3.75
N PHE A 76 7.34 16.75 4.75
CA PHE A 76 6.26 15.80 5.01
C PHE A 76 5.13 16.00 4.01
N GLY A 77 4.83 14.99 3.24
CA GLY A 77 3.84 14.97 2.17
C GLY A 77 4.21 13.96 1.10
N GLY A 78 3.53 13.98 -0.03
CA GLY A 78 3.85 13.14 -1.19
C GLY A 78 3.68 11.63 -0.94
N LEU A 79 2.77 11.19 -0.06
CA LEU A 79 2.67 9.79 0.37
C LEU A 79 1.92 8.94 -0.65
N SER A 80 2.65 8.18 -1.49
CA SER A 80 2.12 7.44 -2.66
C SER A 80 1.88 5.95 -2.38
N SER A 81 2.48 5.36 -1.35
CA SER A 81 2.31 3.94 -1.03
C SER A 81 1.90 3.72 0.42
N LEU A 82 1.40 2.54 0.76
CA LEU A 82 0.96 2.25 2.11
C LEU A 82 1.15 0.77 2.47
N SER A 83 1.73 0.52 3.64
CA SER A 83 1.66 -0.77 4.32
C SER A 83 1.30 -0.59 5.79
N VAL A 84 0.57 -1.55 6.32
CA VAL A 84 0.20 -1.63 7.74
C VAL A 84 0.63 -2.99 8.27
N SER A 85 1.14 -3.07 9.49
CA SER A 85 1.55 -4.34 10.10
C SER A 85 0.37 -5.29 10.33
N VAL A 86 0.66 -6.58 10.47
CA VAL A 86 -0.38 -7.62 10.70
C VAL A 86 -1.18 -7.34 11.96
N ASP A 87 -0.52 -6.83 13.03
CA ASP A 87 -1.17 -6.41 14.27
C ASP A 87 -1.94 -5.09 14.15
N ARG A 88 -1.93 -4.45 12.98
CA ARG A 88 -2.55 -3.16 12.65
C ARG A 88 -2.07 -1.97 13.49
N GLN A 89 -0.92 -2.14 14.17
CA GLN A 89 -0.40 -1.08 15.06
C GLN A 89 0.52 -0.10 14.36
N ARG A 90 1.11 -0.49 13.22
CA ARG A 90 2.21 0.26 12.60
C ARG A 90 1.94 0.48 11.13
N LEU A 91 2.33 1.65 10.66
CA LEU A 91 2.18 2.10 9.30
C LEU A 91 3.56 2.44 8.73
N ILE A 92 3.77 2.07 7.47
CA ILE A 92 4.87 2.55 6.63
C ILE A 92 4.24 3.09 5.34
N SER A 93 4.69 4.27 4.92
CA SER A 93 4.32 4.88 3.64
C SER A 93 5.57 5.47 3.00
N PHE A 94 5.72 5.34 1.70
CA PHE A 94 6.79 6.02 0.98
C PHE A 94 6.24 7.25 0.28
N SER A 95 7.06 8.28 0.27
CA SER A 95 6.80 9.53 -0.44
C SER A 95 7.44 9.46 -1.83
N ASP A 96 6.80 10.06 -2.79
CA ASP A 96 7.31 10.30 -4.14
C ASP A 96 8.57 11.21 -4.16
N ASP A 97 8.89 11.87 -3.03
CA ASP A 97 10.15 12.62 -2.81
C ASP A 97 11.22 11.77 -2.09
N GLY A 98 11.09 10.44 -2.13
CA GLY A 98 12.09 9.51 -1.62
C GLY A 98 12.23 9.48 -0.11
N MET A 99 11.14 9.70 0.62
CA MET A 99 11.10 9.58 2.07
C MET A 99 10.25 8.38 2.49
N ALA A 100 10.62 7.77 3.59
CA ALA A 100 9.85 6.75 4.27
C ALA A 100 9.22 7.33 5.54
N PHE A 101 7.91 7.31 5.63
CA PHE A 101 7.13 7.70 6.79
C PHE A 101 6.76 6.48 7.61
N TYR A 102 7.05 6.51 8.91
CA TYR A 102 6.71 5.48 9.88
C TYR A 102 5.85 6.09 10.97
N ALA A 103 4.79 5.38 11.37
CA ALA A 103 3.92 5.81 12.45
C ALA A 103 3.34 4.62 13.20
N ARG A 104 3.00 4.82 14.48
CA ARG A 104 2.12 3.93 15.23
C ARG A 104 0.70 4.47 15.17
N LEU A 105 -0.25 3.62 14.78
CA LEU A 105 -1.67 3.95 14.70
C LEU A 105 -2.32 3.92 16.10
N ILE A 106 -3.18 4.89 16.35
CA ILE A 106 -3.95 4.99 17.59
C ILE A 106 -5.43 4.75 17.28
N TYR A 107 -6.01 3.82 18.01
CA TYR A 107 -7.42 3.46 17.88
C TYR A 107 -8.19 3.77 19.17
N ASP A 108 -9.46 4.10 19.04
CA ASP A 108 -10.38 4.16 20.17
C ASP A 108 -10.79 2.74 20.64
N ARG A 109 -11.59 2.67 21.71
CA ARG A 109 -12.09 1.39 22.26
C ARG A 109 -12.95 0.59 21.28
N SER A 110 -13.50 1.23 20.27
CA SER A 110 -14.31 0.60 19.20
C SER A 110 -13.46 0.20 17.99
N GLY A 111 -12.15 0.42 18.02
CA GLY A 111 -11.21 0.14 16.93
C GLY A 111 -11.30 1.15 15.80
N ASN A 112 -11.82 2.36 16.01
CA ASN A 112 -11.76 3.42 15.01
C ASN A 112 -10.45 4.17 15.11
N LEU A 113 -9.88 4.57 13.94
CA LEU A 113 -8.66 5.37 13.90
C LEU A 113 -8.92 6.77 14.48
N VAL A 114 -8.05 7.19 15.42
CA VAL A 114 -8.17 8.49 16.08
C VAL A 114 -6.88 9.30 16.03
N GLY A 115 -5.74 8.71 15.65
CA GLY A 115 -4.48 9.42 15.60
C GLY A 115 -3.29 8.55 15.23
N VAL A 116 -2.11 9.18 15.26
CA VAL A 116 -0.80 8.51 15.13
C VAL A 116 0.14 8.99 16.22
N LYS A 117 1.18 8.22 16.51
CA LYS A 117 2.28 8.57 17.40
C LYS A 117 3.57 7.86 16.96
N ASP A 118 4.66 8.12 17.68
CA ASP A 118 5.96 7.49 17.40
C ASP A 118 6.32 7.62 15.91
N THR A 119 6.31 8.87 15.41
CA THR A 119 6.41 9.19 13.99
C THR A 119 7.85 9.49 13.58
N TYR A 120 8.28 8.90 12.48
CA TYR A 120 9.61 9.08 11.88
C TYR A 120 9.48 9.32 10.38
N PHE A 121 10.39 10.13 9.84
CA PHE A 121 10.43 10.47 8.42
C PHE A 121 11.89 10.46 7.97
N LYS A 122 12.29 9.47 7.18
CA LYS A 122 13.68 9.21 6.82
C LYS A 122 13.82 9.05 5.32
N PRO A 123 14.96 9.45 4.73
CA PRO A 123 15.20 9.21 3.32
C PRO A 123 15.26 7.71 3.02
N LEU A 124 14.75 7.34 1.84
CA LEU A 124 15.02 6.03 1.25
C LEU A 124 16.50 5.90 0.92
N ILE A 125 17.03 4.69 1.07
CA ILE A 125 18.43 4.40 0.84
C ILE A 125 18.57 3.69 -0.51
N GLY A 126 19.53 4.14 -1.31
CA GLY A 126 19.88 3.55 -2.60
C GLY A 126 20.83 2.35 -2.50
N LEU A 127 21.17 1.78 -3.65
CA LEU A 127 21.96 0.54 -3.76
C LEU A 127 23.35 0.63 -3.13
N GLU A 128 23.92 1.81 -3.01
CA GLU A 128 25.26 2.07 -2.47
C GLU A 128 25.22 2.64 -1.03
N GLY A 129 24.01 2.63 -0.40
CA GLY A 129 23.84 3.16 0.94
C GLY A 129 23.64 4.67 1.02
N GLN A 130 23.58 5.38 -0.10
CA GLN A 130 23.30 6.82 -0.18
C GLN A 130 21.81 7.08 0.01
N SER A 131 21.47 8.25 0.58
CA SER A 131 20.09 8.74 0.58
C SER A 131 19.66 9.11 -0.84
N LEU A 132 18.44 8.74 -1.23
CA LEU A 132 17.85 9.17 -2.48
C LEU A 132 17.37 10.62 -2.33
N THR A 133 17.97 11.54 -3.07
CA THR A 133 17.68 12.99 -2.97
C THR A 133 17.24 13.63 -4.28
N SER A 134 17.45 12.92 -5.39
CA SER A 134 17.02 13.37 -6.71
C SER A 134 15.65 12.80 -7.03
N LYS A 135 14.67 13.64 -7.37
CA LYS A 135 13.33 13.19 -7.79
C LYS A 135 13.38 12.12 -8.89
N PHE A 136 14.38 12.19 -9.77
CA PHE A 136 14.62 11.18 -10.81
C PHE A 136 14.90 9.78 -10.26
N GLU A 137 15.52 9.69 -9.08
CA GLU A 137 15.89 8.42 -8.45
C GLU A 137 14.96 8.03 -7.30
N SER A 138 14.28 8.99 -6.71
CA SER A 138 13.54 8.81 -5.46
C SER A 138 12.04 8.56 -5.64
N ASP A 139 11.51 8.74 -6.85
CA ASP A 139 10.08 8.73 -7.17
C ASP A 139 9.45 7.36 -6.94
N ALA A 140 9.18 7.05 -5.66
CA ALA A 140 8.61 5.79 -5.21
C ALA A 140 7.07 5.86 -5.26
N GLU A 141 6.44 4.97 -6.07
CA GLU A 141 5.01 5.03 -6.35
C GLU A 141 4.21 3.94 -5.64
N SER A 142 4.66 2.70 -5.68
CA SER A 142 3.94 1.64 -4.97
C SER A 142 4.84 0.65 -4.25
N MET A 143 4.26 -0.09 -3.31
CA MET A 143 4.97 -1.04 -2.46
C MET A 143 4.16 -2.31 -2.27
N ALA A 144 4.79 -3.46 -2.55
CA ALA A 144 4.30 -4.78 -2.14
C ALA A 144 5.10 -5.32 -0.96
N VAL A 145 4.42 -5.84 0.05
CA VAL A 145 5.06 -6.48 1.21
C VAL A 145 4.80 -7.97 1.21
N GLY A 146 5.86 -8.77 1.17
CA GLY A 146 5.81 -10.23 1.23
C GLY A 146 5.52 -10.78 2.63
N MET A 147 5.20 -12.06 2.72
CA MET A 147 4.91 -12.73 4.00
C MET A 147 6.14 -12.85 4.91
N ASP A 148 7.33 -12.90 4.33
CA ASP A 148 8.62 -12.89 5.03
C ASP A 148 9.05 -11.48 5.44
N GLY A 149 8.28 -10.46 5.04
CA GLY A 149 8.50 -9.07 5.33
C GLY A 149 9.40 -8.34 4.35
N GLU A 150 9.79 -8.95 3.23
CA GLU A 150 10.46 -8.20 2.15
C GLU A 150 9.52 -7.13 1.59
N MET A 151 10.08 -6.01 1.17
CA MET A 151 9.35 -4.96 0.44
C MET A 151 9.87 -4.87 -0.98
N ILE A 152 8.96 -4.87 -1.95
CA ILE A 152 9.28 -4.52 -3.33
C ILE A 152 8.67 -3.16 -3.60
N VAL A 153 9.49 -2.23 -4.06
CA VAL A 153 9.12 -0.85 -4.36
C VAL A 153 9.23 -0.61 -5.84
N SER A 154 8.19 -0.07 -6.44
CA SER A 154 8.24 0.48 -7.80
C SER A 154 8.66 1.94 -7.76
N PHE A 155 9.47 2.33 -8.73
CA PHE A 155 9.90 3.71 -8.92
C PHE A 155 9.51 4.17 -10.32
N GLU A 156 9.08 5.42 -10.42
CA GLU A 156 8.78 6.13 -11.65
C GLU A 156 10.02 6.83 -12.22
N ARG A 157 9.89 7.56 -13.31
CA ARG A 157 10.94 8.30 -14.04
C ARG A 157 12.08 7.41 -14.52
N PHE A 158 12.81 6.80 -13.62
CA PHE A 158 13.73 5.71 -13.89
C PHE A 158 13.04 4.40 -13.44
N HIS A 159 12.16 3.89 -14.31
CA HIS A 159 11.30 2.75 -14.02
C HIS A 159 12.10 1.53 -13.61
N ARG A 160 11.90 1.08 -12.38
CA ARG A 160 12.59 -0.07 -11.79
C ARG A 160 11.87 -0.61 -10.59
N PHE A 161 12.20 -1.84 -10.22
CA PHE A 161 11.86 -2.42 -8.93
C PHE A 161 13.11 -2.57 -8.08
N TRP A 162 12.99 -2.20 -6.83
CA TRP A 162 13.96 -2.55 -5.80
C TRP A 162 13.30 -3.38 -4.71
N ARG A 163 14.10 -4.33 -4.19
CA ARG A 163 13.72 -5.21 -3.09
C ARG A 163 14.50 -4.80 -1.85
N TYR A 164 13.79 -4.52 -0.77
CA TYR A 164 14.35 -4.32 0.57
C TYR A 164 14.06 -5.57 1.39
N ARG A 165 15.10 -6.29 1.80
CA ARG A 165 14.94 -7.49 2.65
C ARG A 165 14.80 -7.11 4.11
N PRO A 166 14.09 -7.90 4.93
CA PRO A 166 14.08 -7.71 6.38
C PRO A 166 15.50 -7.71 6.95
N GLY A 167 15.80 -6.72 7.79
CA GLY A 167 17.12 -6.58 8.40
C GLY A 167 18.21 -6.01 7.50
N SER A 168 17.90 -5.70 6.23
CA SER A 168 18.82 -4.99 5.33
C SER A 168 18.32 -3.58 5.07
N PHE A 169 19.23 -2.60 5.20
CA PHE A 169 18.96 -1.22 4.78
C PHE A 169 19.23 -1.00 3.30
N LEU A 170 20.04 -1.87 2.69
CA LEU A 170 20.41 -1.76 1.29
C LEU A 170 19.40 -2.52 0.43
N PRO A 171 18.83 -1.88 -0.59
CA PRO A 171 17.98 -2.58 -1.54
C PRO A 171 18.81 -3.44 -2.51
N GLU A 172 18.13 -4.40 -3.12
CA GLU A 172 18.62 -5.18 -4.23
C GLU A 172 17.85 -4.83 -5.49
N ARG A 173 18.51 -4.85 -6.65
CA ARG A 173 17.81 -4.76 -7.93
C ARG A 173 16.91 -5.97 -8.11
N MET A 174 15.67 -5.74 -8.49
CA MET A 174 14.73 -6.80 -8.84
C MET A 174 14.32 -6.67 -10.31
N PRO A 175 14.43 -7.75 -11.11
CA PRO A 175 13.95 -7.72 -12.49
C PRO A 175 12.44 -7.43 -12.55
N GLY A 176 12.07 -6.39 -13.31
CA GLY A 176 10.67 -6.06 -13.63
C GLY A 176 10.27 -6.58 -15.02
N PRO A 177 9.01 -6.36 -15.44
CA PRO A 177 8.60 -6.61 -16.81
C PRO A 177 9.40 -5.71 -17.77
N GLU A 178 9.90 -6.27 -18.86
CA GLU A 178 10.70 -5.50 -19.83
C GLU A 178 9.92 -4.31 -20.41
N ALA A 179 8.62 -4.48 -20.62
CA ALA A 179 7.74 -3.43 -21.11
C ALA A 179 7.63 -2.22 -20.16
N MET A 180 7.93 -2.39 -18.88
CA MET A 180 7.97 -1.29 -17.89
C MET A 180 8.96 -0.20 -18.32
N LEU A 181 10.07 -0.55 -18.95
CA LEU A 181 11.10 0.39 -19.41
C LEU A 181 10.60 1.32 -20.54
N ARG A 182 9.47 1.00 -21.16
CA ARG A 182 8.82 1.78 -22.23
C ARG A 182 7.62 2.60 -21.76
N LEU A 183 7.30 2.55 -20.49
CA LEU A 183 6.25 3.40 -19.92
C LEU A 183 6.64 4.88 -20.06
N PRO A 184 5.66 5.78 -20.19
CA PRO A 184 5.93 7.22 -20.22
C PRO A 184 6.65 7.69 -18.96
N TYR A 185 7.52 8.67 -19.09
CA TYR A 185 8.39 9.17 -18.03
C TYR A 185 7.70 9.46 -16.68
N ASN A 186 6.46 10.01 -16.72
CA ASN A 186 5.69 10.34 -15.52
C ASN A 186 4.47 9.42 -15.36
N LYS A 187 4.59 8.13 -15.68
CA LYS A 187 3.51 7.16 -15.58
C LYS A 187 4.08 5.78 -15.34
N GLY A 188 4.23 5.45 -14.09
CA GLY A 188 4.88 4.24 -13.64
C GLY A 188 3.93 3.07 -13.37
N ILE A 189 4.41 2.19 -12.52
CA ILE A 189 3.62 1.13 -11.91
C ILE A 189 3.10 1.64 -10.56
N GLU A 190 1.82 1.99 -10.53
CA GLU A 190 1.15 2.56 -9.38
C GLU A 190 0.51 1.52 -8.47
N ALA A 191 0.24 0.33 -8.99
CA ALA A 191 -0.33 -0.73 -8.20
C ALA A 191 0.58 -1.96 -8.23
N LEU A 192 1.09 -2.36 -7.08
CA LEU A 192 1.95 -3.51 -6.89
C LEU A 192 1.53 -4.25 -5.62
N THR A 193 1.19 -5.54 -5.72
CA THR A 193 0.87 -6.33 -4.53
C THR A 193 1.19 -7.80 -4.73
N TYR A 194 1.55 -8.48 -3.65
CA TYR A 194 1.62 -9.94 -3.63
C TYR A 194 0.21 -10.53 -3.62
N PHE A 195 0.04 -11.66 -4.28
CA PHE A 195 -1.16 -12.48 -4.19
C PHE A 195 -0.82 -13.97 -4.36
N SER A 196 -1.78 -14.84 -4.11
CA SER A 196 -1.72 -16.29 -4.32
C SER A 196 -0.30 -16.89 -4.49
N LYS A 197 0.19 -17.57 -3.47
CA LYS A 197 1.47 -18.31 -3.49
C LYS A 197 2.71 -17.44 -3.81
N GLY A 198 2.73 -16.17 -3.39
CA GLY A 198 3.87 -15.28 -3.58
C GLY A 198 4.05 -14.74 -5.00
N ARG A 199 3.02 -14.83 -5.85
CA ARG A 199 2.99 -14.12 -7.13
C ARG A 199 2.75 -12.64 -6.91
N LEU A 200 3.26 -11.82 -7.82
CA LEU A 200 3.02 -10.39 -7.85
C LEU A 200 2.06 -10.02 -8.97
N ILE A 201 1.22 -9.04 -8.74
CA ILE A 201 0.56 -8.29 -9.81
C ILE A 201 1.07 -6.85 -9.79
N ALA A 202 1.36 -6.32 -10.97
CA ALA A 202 1.74 -4.94 -11.21
C ALA A 202 0.79 -4.35 -12.25
N LEU A 203 0.25 -3.14 -11.99
CA LEU A 203 -0.59 -2.41 -12.94
C LEU A 203 0.01 -1.02 -13.17
N SER A 204 0.07 -0.57 -14.43
CA SER A 204 0.49 0.78 -14.76
C SER A 204 -0.63 1.80 -14.50
N GLU A 205 -0.26 3.06 -14.29
CA GLU A 205 -1.22 4.17 -14.11
C GLU A 205 -2.04 4.43 -15.37
N SER A 206 -1.37 4.44 -16.50
CA SER A 206 -1.88 5.04 -17.72
C SER A 206 -2.43 4.04 -18.73
N GLU A 207 -3.35 4.54 -19.53
CA GLU A 207 -3.90 3.87 -20.69
C GLU A 207 -2.81 3.47 -21.69
N PHE A 208 -2.96 2.28 -22.28
CA PHE A 208 -2.06 1.75 -23.30
C PHE A 208 -2.14 2.54 -24.62
N SER A 209 -3.28 3.12 -24.91
CA SER A 209 -3.49 4.03 -26.04
C SER A 209 -4.48 5.13 -25.64
N SER A 210 -4.42 6.27 -26.31
CA SER A 210 -5.27 7.45 -26.05
C SER A 210 -6.79 7.22 -26.10
N ASN A 211 -7.21 6.04 -26.59
CA ASN A 211 -8.62 5.64 -26.72
C ASN A 211 -8.95 4.33 -25.99
N SER A 212 -8.02 3.76 -25.22
CA SER A 212 -8.28 2.51 -24.50
C SER A 212 -8.75 2.80 -23.08
N ASN A 213 -9.88 2.19 -22.71
CA ASN A 213 -10.32 2.15 -21.30
C ASN A 213 -9.56 1.06 -20.53
N SER A 214 -8.26 0.90 -20.77
CA SER A 214 -7.46 -0.17 -20.19
C SER A 214 -6.03 0.25 -19.95
N VAL A 215 -5.41 -0.38 -18.97
CA VAL A 215 -4.00 -0.20 -18.64
C VAL A 215 -3.24 -1.51 -18.78
N LEU A 216 -1.93 -1.42 -18.97
CA LEU A 216 -1.03 -2.57 -18.94
C LEU A 216 -0.92 -3.10 -17.51
N GLY A 217 -0.87 -4.40 -17.39
CA GLY A 217 -0.54 -5.08 -16.16
C GLY A 217 0.35 -6.29 -16.42
N TRP A 218 0.92 -6.84 -15.35
CA TRP A 218 1.80 -8.00 -15.41
C TRP A 218 1.61 -8.87 -14.18
N VAL A 219 1.70 -10.17 -14.42
CA VAL A 219 1.82 -11.17 -13.35
C VAL A 219 3.26 -11.62 -13.26
N GLY A 220 3.89 -11.37 -12.12
CA GLY A 220 5.24 -11.81 -11.80
C GLY A 220 5.25 -13.17 -11.11
N HIS A 221 6.17 -14.03 -11.51
CA HIS A 221 6.45 -15.32 -10.89
C HIS A 221 7.93 -15.67 -11.02
N SER A 222 8.37 -16.81 -10.48
CA SER A 222 9.79 -17.22 -10.45
C SER A 222 10.47 -17.27 -11.82
N LYS A 223 9.70 -17.38 -12.91
CA LYS A 223 10.22 -17.46 -14.30
C LYS A 223 10.18 -16.13 -15.05
N GLY A 224 9.73 -15.05 -14.42
CA GLY A 224 9.62 -13.73 -15.01
C GLY A 224 8.19 -13.16 -14.97
N TRP A 225 7.89 -12.24 -15.86
CA TRP A 225 6.65 -11.48 -15.91
C TRP A 225 5.86 -11.83 -17.18
N ILE A 226 4.54 -11.99 -17.06
CA ILE A 226 3.63 -12.21 -18.17
C ILE A 226 2.63 -11.06 -18.18
N GLU A 227 2.49 -10.41 -19.34
CA GLU A 227 1.59 -9.27 -19.55
C GLU A 227 0.12 -9.69 -19.43
N LEU A 228 -0.71 -8.76 -18.97
CA LEU A 228 -2.16 -8.82 -18.96
C LEU A 228 -2.72 -7.40 -19.20
N THR A 229 -4.02 -7.30 -19.42
CA THR A 229 -4.72 -6.02 -19.57
C THR A 229 -5.71 -5.85 -18.42
N TYR A 230 -5.79 -4.65 -17.85
CA TYR A 230 -6.80 -4.32 -16.84
C TYR A 230 -7.76 -3.24 -17.37
N LEU A 231 -9.08 -3.53 -17.33
CA LEU A 231 -10.11 -2.60 -17.77
C LEU A 231 -10.42 -1.57 -16.69
N ILE A 232 -10.10 -0.33 -16.97
CA ILE A 232 -10.29 0.78 -16.04
C ILE A 232 -11.55 1.60 -16.35
N GLY A 233 -11.66 2.19 -17.52
CA GLY A 233 -12.83 2.93 -18.00
C GLY A 233 -13.16 4.21 -17.24
N GLY A 234 -13.96 5.08 -17.89
CA GLY A 234 -14.53 6.28 -17.26
C GLY A 234 -13.53 7.38 -16.89
N GLY A 235 -12.32 7.39 -17.46
CA GLY A 235 -11.29 8.37 -17.18
C GLY A 235 -10.59 8.20 -15.83
N TYR A 236 -10.86 7.09 -15.13
CA TYR A 236 -10.13 6.74 -13.91
C TYR A 236 -8.69 6.31 -14.23
N ARG A 237 -7.82 6.36 -13.22
CA ARG A 237 -6.45 5.87 -13.26
C ARG A 237 -6.23 4.92 -12.09
N VAL A 238 -5.40 3.91 -12.28
CA VAL A 238 -4.95 3.04 -11.19
C VAL A 238 -3.97 3.84 -10.31
N THR A 239 -4.14 3.76 -8.99
CA THR A 239 -3.26 4.42 -8.02
C THR A 239 -2.82 3.50 -6.88
N GLY A 240 -3.31 2.27 -6.80
CA GLY A 240 -2.85 1.32 -5.79
C GLY A 240 -3.54 -0.04 -5.87
N ALA A 241 -2.93 -1.02 -5.23
CA ALA A 241 -3.55 -2.34 -5.03
C ALA A 241 -3.12 -2.98 -3.71
N ALA A 242 -4.03 -3.77 -3.14
CA ALA A 242 -3.74 -4.58 -1.95
C ALA A 242 -4.51 -5.89 -1.97
N THR A 243 -3.98 -6.91 -1.33
CA THR A 243 -4.60 -8.23 -1.27
C THR A 243 -5.58 -8.34 -0.11
N LEU A 244 -6.78 -8.81 -0.40
CA LEU A 244 -7.83 -9.13 0.56
C LEU A 244 -7.51 -10.44 1.32
N PRO A 245 -8.07 -10.65 2.53
CA PRO A 245 -7.87 -11.88 3.29
C PRO A 245 -8.25 -13.17 2.54
N ASN A 246 -9.22 -13.09 1.63
CA ASN A 246 -9.64 -14.22 0.78
C ASN A 246 -8.72 -14.44 -0.45
N GLY A 247 -7.63 -13.68 -0.58
CA GLY A 247 -6.67 -13.76 -1.67
C GLY A 247 -7.03 -12.97 -2.92
N ASN A 248 -8.23 -12.41 -3.01
CA ASN A 248 -8.61 -11.49 -4.10
C ASN A 248 -7.82 -10.17 -3.98
N ILE A 249 -7.77 -9.41 -5.05
CA ILE A 249 -7.07 -8.13 -5.07
C ILE A 249 -8.08 -6.99 -5.08
N MET A 250 -7.85 -6.00 -4.23
CA MET A 250 -8.52 -4.70 -4.30
C MET A 250 -7.64 -3.75 -5.08
N VAL A 251 -8.19 -3.12 -6.10
CA VAL A 251 -7.55 -2.04 -6.87
C VAL A 251 -8.19 -0.72 -6.47
N LEU A 252 -7.35 0.26 -6.18
CA LEU A 252 -7.72 1.64 -5.96
C LEU A 252 -7.57 2.39 -7.28
N GLU A 253 -8.62 3.10 -7.68
CA GLU A 253 -8.66 3.91 -8.89
C GLU A 253 -9.14 5.32 -8.56
N ARG A 254 -8.58 6.32 -9.24
CA ARG A 254 -8.86 7.74 -9.02
C ARG A 254 -9.29 8.41 -10.31
N LEU A 255 -10.35 9.20 -10.23
CA LEU A 255 -10.77 10.17 -11.25
C LEU A 255 -10.40 11.56 -10.78
N PHE A 256 -9.62 12.27 -11.58
CA PHE A 256 -9.31 13.69 -11.37
C PHE A 256 -9.71 14.50 -12.59
N SER A 257 -10.48 15.57 -12.38
CA SER A 257 -10.88 16.50 -13.43
C SER A 257 -10.75 17.92 -12.91
N ARG A 258 -9.95 18.75 -13.57
CA ARG A 258 -9.83 20.18 -13.24
C ARG A 258 -11.19 20.86 -13.35
N GLY A 259 -11.71 21.36 -12.21
CA GLY A 259 -13.04 21.97 -12.15
C GLY A 259 -14.22 21.03 -12.36
N GLY A 260 -13.96 19.71 -12.38
CA GLY A 260 -14.93 18.66 -12.57
C GLY A 260 -15.13 17.78 -11.34
N LYS A 261 -15.70 16.60 -11.57
CA LYS A 261 -15.97 15.61 -10.55
C LYS A 261 -14.69 14.83 -10.21
N ASN A 262 -14.25 14.93 -8.96
CA ASN A 262 -13.21 14.06 -8.40
C ASN A 262 -13.90 12.87 -7.72
N ALA A 263 -13.32 11.68 -7.90
CA ALA A 263 -13.83 10.46 -7.27
C ALA A 263 -12.70 9.43 -7.11
N ILE A 264 -12.87 8.54 -6.16
CA ILE A 264 -12.10 7.31 -6.08
C ILE A 264 -13.06 6.13 -6.13
N ARG A 265 -12.59 5.00 -6.61
CA ARG A 265 -13.35 3.75 -6.54
C ARG A 265 -12.44 2.59 -6.17
N LEU A 266 -13.03 1.64 -5.49
CA LEU A 266 -12.40 0.39 -5.11
C LEU A 266 -13.07 -0.73 -5.88
N LYS A 267 -12.27 -1.51 -6.61
CA LYS A 267 -12.73 -2.68 -7.36
C LYS A 267 -12.01 -3.93 -6.89
N SER A 268 -12.72 -5.04 -6.80
CA SER A 268 -12.13 -6.34 -6.45
C SER A 268 -11.96 -7.21 -7.69
N ILE A 269 -10.76 -7.83 -7.82
CA ILE A 269 -10.42 -8.82 -8.85
C ILE A 269 -10.30 -10.19 -8.17
N GLU A 270 -10.92 -11.22 -8.71
CA GLU A 270 -10.78 -12.58 -8.20
C GLU A 270 -9.38 -13.12 -8.49
N ALA A 271 -8.70 -13.67 -7.48
CA ALA A 271 -7.35 -14.19 -7.61
C ALA A 271 -7.22 -15.27 -8.70
N GLY A 272 -8.27 -16.07 -8.89
CA GLY A 272 -8.31 -17.12 -9.91
C GLY A 272 -8.36 -16.62 -11.35
N SER A 273 -8.83 -15.39 -11.58
CA SER A 273 -8.88 -14.76 -12.91
C SER A 273 -7.55 -14.12 -13.33
N ILE A 274 -6.60 -13.96 -12.39
CA ILE A 274 -5.32 -13.29 -12.64
C ILE A 274 -4.36 -14.28 -13.30
N ILE A 275 -4.42 -14.31 -14.62
CA ILE A 275 -3.63 -15.17 -15.49
C ILE A 275 -2.96 -14.28 -16.55
N GLY A 276 -1.69 -14.54 -16.88
CA GLY A 276 -1.02 -13.83 -17.96
C GLY A 276 -1.75 -14.00 -19.29
N GLY A 277 -1.77 -12.96 -20.11
CA GLY A 277 -2.47 -12.92 -21.41
C GLY A 277 -3.99 -12.65 -21.32
N THR A 278 -4.55 -12.47 -20.10
CA THR A 278 -6.00 -12.22 -19.96
C THR A 278 -6.33 -10.73 -19.88
N VAL A 279 -7.60 -10.43 -20.09
CA VAL A 279 -8.21 -9.13 -19.81
C VAL A 279 -8.93 -9.24 -18.48
N LEU A 280 -8.54 -8.42 -17.51
CA LEU A 280 -9.12 -8.37 -16.18
C LEU A 280 -10.14 -7.23 -16.08
N GLU A 281 -11.25 -7.51 -15.41
CA GLU A 281 -12.23 -6.50 -15.03
C GLU A 281 -12.53 -6.62 -13.54
N GLY A 282 -12.40 -5.50 -12.81
CA GLY A 282 -12.66 -5.44 -11.38
C GLY A 282 -14.15 -5.20 -11.08
N LYS A 283 -14.70 -5.93 -10.11
CA LYS A 283 -16.06 -5.72 -9.59
C LYS A 283 -16.07 -4.54 -8.62
N LEU A 284 -16.94 -3.56 -8.86
CA LEU A 284 -17.08 -2.38 -8.01
C LEU A 284 -17.51 -2.78 -6.57
N ILE A 285 -16.77 -2.28 -5.61
CA ILE A 285 -17.01 -2.43 -4.16
C ILE A 285 -17.58 -1.13 -3.58
N ALA A 286 -16.96 0.00 -3.90
CA ALA A 286 -17.42 1.33 -3.49
C ALA A 286 -16.88 2.39 -4.45
N GLU A 287 -17.64 3.46 -4.61
CA GLU A 287 -17.21 4.71 -5.23
C GLU A 287 -17.46 5.85 -4.25
N LEU A 288 -16.42 6.66 -4.02
CA LEU A 288 -16.44 7.81 -3.14
C LEU A 288 -16.28 9.07 -3.99
N SER A 289 -17.22 9.99 -3.85
CA SER A 289 -17.19 11.30 -4.50
C SER A 289 -17.89 12.31 -3.61
N SER A 290 -17.67 13.62 -3.83
CA SER A 290 -18.35 14.66 -3.06
C SER A 290 -19.87 14.36 -2.92
N PRO A 291 -20.48 14.47 -1.73
CA PRO A 291 -19.96 15.09 -0.49
C PRO A 291 -19.18 14.17 0.45
N ILE A 292 -18.82 12.95 0.02
CA ILE A 292 -17.93 12.08 0.77
C ILE A 292 -16.54 12.74 0.80
N THR A 293 -15.88 12.64 1.97
CA THR A 293 -14.50 13.11 2.13
C THR A 293 -13.59 12.30 1.22
N ILE A 294 -12.97 12.97 0.28
CA ILE A 294 -11.97 12.43 -0.63
C ILE A 294 -10.79 13.39 -0.76
N ASP A 295 -9.70 12.85 -1.21
CA ASP A 295 -8.51 13.57 -1.67
C ASP A 295 -7.79 12.71 -2.72
N ASN A 296 -6.55 12.98 -3.02
CA ASN A 296 -5.72 12.27 -3.96
C ASN A 296 -5.23 10.91 -3.37
N PHE A 297 -6.14 9.95 -3.13
CA PHE A 297 -5.76 8.66 -2.55
C PHE A 297 -4.92 7.83 -3.52
N GLU A 298 -3.71 7.46 -3.08
CA GLU A 298 -2.73 6.69 -3.83
C GLU A 298 -2.30 5.42 -3.10
N GLY A 299 -2.10 5.48 -1.78
CA GLY A 299 -1.74 4.31 -1.01
C GLY A 299 -2.94 3.53 -0.48
N ILE A 300 -2.89 2.21 -0.62
CA ILE A 300 -3.87 1.27 -0.06
C ILE A 300 -3.17 0.12 0.67
N ALA A 301 -3.66 -0.22 1.87
CA ALA A 301 -3.28 -1.44 2.58
C ALA A 301 -4.53 -2.15 3.11
N ILE A 302 -4.47 -3.48 3.20
CA ILE A 302 -5.57 -4.28 3.73
C ILE A 302 -5.03 -5.22 4.79
N ARG A 303 -5.73 -5.33 5.91
CA ARG A 303 -5.43 -6.27 6.99
C ARG A 303 -6.69 -6.99 7.45
N GLU A 304 -6.50 -8.21 7.87
CA GLU A 304 -7.57 -8.98 8.47
C GLU A 304 -7.80 -8.56 9.92
N GLU A 305 -9.05 -8.40 10.30
CA GLU A 305 -9.49 -8.27 11.68
C GLU A 305 -10.17 -9.59 12.12
N PHE A 306 -10.41 -9.71 13.42
CA PHE A 306 -11.09 -10.87 14.00
C PHE A 306 -12.32 -11.31 13.18
N LYS A 307 -12.48 -12.61 12.94
CA LYS A 307 -13.52 -13.23 12.11
C LYS A 307 -13.40 -12.96 10.60
N GLY A 308 -12.21 -12.73 10.08
CA GLY A 308 -11.98 -12.62 8.64
C GLY A 308 -12.44 -11.31 8.00
N LYS A 309 -12.75 -10.29 8.80
CA LYS A 309 -13.14 -8.97 8.27
C LYS A 309 -11.94 -8.27 7.64
N ALA A 310 -12.12 -7.72 6.46
CA ALA A 310 -11.09 -6.92 5.82
C ALA A 310 -11.16 -5.46 6.30
N ILE A 311 -10.05 -4.97 6.83
CA ILE A 311 -9.86 -3.55 7.17
C ILE A 311 -8.99 -2.92 6.11
N ILE A 312 -9.55 -1.94 5.43
CA ILE A 312 -8.94 -1.20 4.32
C ILE A 312 -8.43 0.14 4.85
N TYR A 313 -7.19 0.44 4.59
CA TYR A 313 -6.52 1.70 4.90
C TYR A 313 -6.23 2.41 3.59
N LEU A 314 -6.58 3.67 3.50
CA LEU A 314 -6.31 4.54 2.36
C LEU A 314 -5.51 5.74 2.84
N ILE A 315 -4.43 6.08 2.14
CA ILE A 315 -3.66 7.30 2.38
C ILE A 315 -3.65 8.16 1.12
N SER A 316 -3.76 9.47 1.27
CA SER A 316 -3.70 10.40 0.14
C SER A 316 -2.37 11.12 0.09
N ASP A 317 -1.90 11.34 -1.12
CA ASP A 317 -0.82 12.25 -1.46
C ASP A 317 -1.36 13.69 -1.53
N ASP A 318 -0.70 14.62 -0.88
CA ASP A 318 -1.02 16.05 -0.95
C ASP A 318 -0.28 16.78 -2.07
N ASN A 319 0.56 16.08 -2.83
CA ASN A 319 1.38 16.66 -3.90
C ASN A 319 2.17 17.92 -3.45
N PHE A 320 2.44 18.06 -2.15
CA PHE A 320 2.97 19.29 -1.54
C PHE A 320 2.16 20.55 -1.92
N ASN A 321 0.88 20.39 -2.21
CA ASN A 321 -0.07 21.42 -2.62
C ASN A 321 -0.95 21.80 -1.41
N PRO A 322 -1.00 23.09 -1.00
CA PRO A 322 -1.78 23.53 0.16
C PRO A 322 -3.30 23.33 0.02
N GLU A 323 -3.80 23.09 -1.18
CA GLU A 323 -5.22 22.77 -1.43
C GLU A 323 -5.56 21.29 -1.24
N GLN A 324 -4.55 20.41 -1.15
CA GLN A 324 -4.68 18.98 -0.93
C GLN A 324 -4.28 18.61 0.51
N ARG A 325 -4.65 17.42 0.94
CA ARG A 325 -4.43 16.97 2.32
C ARG A 325 -3.87 15.56 2.33
N THR A 326 -2.92 15.31 3.20
CA THR A 326 -2.54 13.94 3.55
C THR A 326 -3.61 13.36 4.49
N LEU A 327 -4.55 12.60 3.95
CA LEU A 327 -5.61 11.91 4.69
C LEU A 327 -5.23 10.44 4.92
N LEU A 328 -5.47 9.93 6.11
CA LEU A 328 -5.48 8.50 6.39
C LEU A 328 -6.88 8.10 6.82
N MET A 329 -7.56 7.26 6.03
CA MET A 329 -8.93 6.81 6.26
C MET A 329 -8.99 5.29 6.37
N ILE A 330 -9.84 4.80 7.27
CA ILE A 330 -10.02 3.35 7.50
C ILE A 330 -11.46 2.95 7.24
N PHE A 331 -11.61 1.82 6.57
CA PHE A 331 -12.90 1.19 6.29
C PHE A 331 -12.88 -0.29 6.66
N GLU A 332 -14.02 -0.80 7.10
CA GLU A 332 -14.31 -2.23 7.24
C GLU A 332 -15.14 -2.65 6.02
N MET A 333 -14.75 -3.72 5.34
CA MET A 333 -15.53 -4.30 4.24
C MET A 333 -16.50 -5.35 4.79
N HIS A 334 -17.77 -5.26 4.37
CA HIS A 334 -18.84 -6.20 4.71
C HIS A 334 -18.99 -7.30 3.66
#